data_1ddfc0f6f55651f67b3b5ab7bb029725
#
_entry.id   1ddfc0f6f55651f67b3b5ab7bb029725
#
_cell.length_a   1.000
_cell.length_b   1.000
_cell.length_c   1.000
_cell.angle_alpha   90.00
_cell.angle_beta   90.00
_cell.angle_gamma   90.00
#
_symmetry.space_group_name_H-M   'P 1'
#
loop_
_entity.id
_entity.type
_entity.pdbx_description
1 polymer ?
#
loop_
_entity_poly.entity_id
_entity_poly.type
_entity_poly.pdbx_seq_one_letter_code
_entity_poly.pdbx_strand_id
1 'polypeptide(L)'
;MKNNFKNAVYNTIGFVFPVLIGLFTTPYIVHKLNTEVYGIYALAISLMGLLSFLDLGFGQGIIKFVSHYEARNDYKRINEIINTSLFINIVMGVVGFFIIFLSSDFLSLRIFKVKVEYLSLSETAFKIVSVGFFLNIVSSTFSNIPRALQRYDISVKIQNIIWFCSVISSVIL
;
A
#
# COMPACT_ATOMS: atom_id res chain seq x y z
N MET A 1 -6.83 -11.74 27.80
CA MET A 1 -5.40 -12.05 27.55
C MET A 1 -5.19 -12.99 26.36
N LYS A 2 -5.99 -14.05 26.15
CA LYS A 2 -5.83 -15.03 25.06
C LYS A 2 -5.91 -14.42 23.64
N ASN A 3 -6.73 -13.40 23.43
CA ASN A 3 -6.89 -12.72 22.12
C ASN A 3 -5.69 -11.83 21.78
N ASN A 4 -5.07 -11.16 22.76
CA ASN A 4 -3.93 -10.27 22.52
C ASN A 4 -2.70 -11.05 22.07
N PHE A 5 -2.43 -12.22 22.68
CA PHE A 5 -1.33 -13.09 22.24
C PHE A 5 -1.54 -13.60 20.81
N LYS A 6 -2.77 -14.04 20.49
CA LYS A 6 -3.13 -14.49 19.15
C LYS A 6 -2.93 -13.38 18.11
N ASN A 7 -3.39 -12.16 18.42
CA ASN A 7 -3.21 -11.00 17.55
C ASN A 7 -1.74 -10.62 17.35
N ALA A 8 -0.92 -10.70 18.41
CA ALA A 8 0.53 -10.49 18.32
C ALA A 8 1.19 -11.51 17.38
N VAL A 9 0.85 -12.80 17.50
CA VAL A 9 1.36 -13.87 16.63
C VAL A 9 0.98 -13.61 15.17
N TYR A 10 -0.27 -13.26 14.87
CA TYR A 10 -0.68 -12.94 13.50
C TYR A 10 0.07 -11.74 12.92
N ASN A 11 0.25 -10.67 13.71
CA ASN A 11 1.02 -9.51 13.27
C ASN A 11 2.49 -9.87 12.98
N THR A 12 3.11 -10.69 13.82
CA THR A 12 4.50 -11.14 13.61
C THR A 12 4.62 -11.98 12.34
N ILE A 13 3.72 -12.94 12.13
CA ILE A 13 3.70 -13.75 10.89
C ILE A 13 3.47 -12.85 9.68
N GLY A 14 2.53 -11.90 9.76
CA GLY A 14 2.23 -10.94 8.70
C GLY A 14 3.41 -10.05 8.33
N PHE A 15 4.35 -9.81 9.25
CA PHE A 15 5.56 -9.04 9.00
C PHE A 15 6.72 -9.93 8.51
N VAL A 16 6.96 -11.05 9.16
CA VAL A 16 8.11 -11.92 8.87
C VAL A 16 7.96 -12.63 7.52
N PHE A 17 6.77 -13.07 7.18
CA PHE A 17 6.52 -13.82 5.95
C PHE A 17 6.88 -13.02 4.67
N PRO A 18 6.42 -11.77 4.47
CA PRO A 18 6.85 -10.94 3.35
C PRO A 18 8.36 -10.71 3.29
N VAL A 19 9.01 -10.49 4.44
CA VAL A 19 10.47 -10.28 4.49
C VAL A 19 11.23 -11.52 4.01
N LEU A 20 10.84 -12.70 4.49
CA LEU A 20 11.49 -13.95 4.09
C LEU A 20 11.36 -14.19 2.58
N ILE A 21 10.16 -14.05 2.02
CA ILE A 21 9.96 -14.25 0.59
C ILE A 21 10.71 -13.17 -0.21
N GLY A 22 10.69 -11.90 0.25
CA GLY A 22 11.45 -10.82 -0.37
C GLY A 22 12.94 -11.11 -0.49
N LEU A 23 13.54 -11.75 0.50
CA LEU A 23 14.96 -12.15 0.46
C LEU A 23 15.27 -13.13 -0.68
N PHE A 24 14.33 -14.00 -1.05
CA PHE A 24 14.51 -14.95 -2.15
C PHE A 24 14.08 -14.38 -3.50
N THR A 25 13.02 -13.58 -3.53
CA THR A 25 12.49 -13.04 -4.79
C THR A 25 13.32 -11.86 -5.32
N THR A 26 13.89 -11.02 -4.45
CA THR A 26 14.67 -9.86 -4.88
C THR A 26 15.87 -10.25 -5.75
N PRO A 27 16.75 -11.19 -5.36
CA PRO A 27 17.87 -11.60 -6.21
C PRO A 27 17.42 -12.16 -7.56
N TYR A 28 16.33 -12.93 -7.57
CA TYR A 28 15.75 -13.48 -8.78
C TYR A 28 15.28 -12.38 -9.74
N ILE A 29 14.54 -11.38 -9.23
CA ILE A 29 14.04 -10.26 -10.01
C ILE A 29 15.20 -9.41 -10.56
N VAL A 30 16.21 -9.12 -9.74
CA VAL A 30 17.41 -8.36 -10.17
C VAL A 30 18.13 -9.08 -11.32
N HIS A 31 18.29 -10.40 -11.21
CA HIS A 31 18.95 -11.17 -12.24
C HIS A 31 18.16 -11.21 -13.56
N LYS A 32 16.82 -11.26 -13.47
CA LYS A 32 15.94 -11.34 -14.65
C LYS A 32 15.78 -9.98 -15.36
N LEU A 33 15.66 -8.89 -14.61
CA LEU A 33 15.39 -7.55 -15.13
C LEU A 33 16.64 -6.75 -15.54
N ASN A 34 17.81 -7.16 -15.19
CA ASN A 34 19.06 -6.40 -15.08
C ASN A 34 19.02 -5.26 -14.04
N THR A 35 20.19 -4.73 -13.70
CA THR A 35 20.33 -3.74 -12.61
C THR A 35 19.62 -2.42 -12.91
N GLU A 36 19.60 -1.98 -14.17
CA GLU A 36 19.02 -0.68 -14.57
C GLU A 36 17.49 -0.70 -14.44
N VAL A 37 16.84 -1.73 -15.00
CA VAL A 37 15.38 -1.89 -14.94
C VAL A 37 14.92 -2.16 -13.51
N TYR A 38 15.69 -2.96 -12.76
CA TYR A 38 15.42 -3.13 -11.33
C TYR A 38 15.52 -1.81 -10.56
N GLY A 39 16.45 -0.93 -10.93
CA GLY A 39 16.55 0.41 -10.36
C GLY A 39 15.26 1.23 -10.55
N ILE A 40 14.66 1.19 -11.74
CA ILE A 40 13.37 1.86 -12.01
C ILE A 40 12.25 1.26 -11.15
N TYR A 41 12.19 -0.07 -11.06
CA TYR A 41 11.23 -0.76 -10.19
C TYR A 41 11.38 -0.35 -8.71
N ALA A 42 12.62 -0.29 -8.21
CA ALA A 42 12.92 0.14 -6.85
C ALA A 42 12.53 1.60 -6.60
N LEU A 43 12.75 2.50 -7.58
CA LEU A 43 12.31 3.89 -7.52
C LEU A 43 10.78 3.98 -7.48
N ALA A 44 10.08 3.19 -8.28
CA ALA A 44 8.62 3.14 -8.31
C ALA A 44 8.04 2.71 -6.96
N ILE A 45 8.58 1.66 -6.33
CA ILE A 45 8.18 1.21 -4.99
C ILE A 45 8.51 2.27 -3.92
N SER A 46 9.70 2.88 -4.00
CA SER A 46 10.10 3.92 -3.07
C SER A 46 9.19 5.14 -3.13
N LEU A 47 8.73 5.50 -4.33
CA LEU A 47 7.76 6.58 -4.52
C LEU A 47 6.43 6.24 -3.83
N MET A 48 5.92 5.00 -3.96
CA MET A 48 4.73 4.56 -3.22
C MET A 48 4.94 4.65 -1.71
N GLY A 49 6.11 4.26 -1.21
CA GLY A 49 6.47 4.36 0.20
C GLY A 49 6.46 5.80 0.71
N LEU A 50 7.05 6.72 -0.04
CA LEU A 50 7.04 8.16 0.30
C LEU A 50 5.62 8.73 0.33
N LEU A 51 4.78 8.32 -0.62
CA LEU A 51 3.40 8.79 -0.70
C LEU A 51 2.51 8.23 0.42
N SER A 52 2.90 7.13 1.07
CA SER A 52 2.18 6.63 2.24
C SER A 52 2.20 7.60 3.43
N PHE A 53 3.16 8.54 3.48
CA PHE A 53 3.12 9.63 4.46
C PHE A 53 1.92 10.57 4.27
N LEU A 54 1.33 10.62 3.07
CA LEU A 54 0.11 11.41 2.81
C LEU A 54 -1.14 10.84 3.49
N ASP A 55 -1.08 9.61 4.02
CA ASP A 55 -2.16 9.08 4.88
C ASP A 55 -2.37 9.90 6.16
N LEU A 56 -1.36 10.75 6.54
CA LEU A 56 -1.44 11.72 7.66
C LEU A 56 -2.06 11.13 8.95
N GLY A 57 -2.03 9.82 9.11
CA GLY A 57 -2.62 9.12 10.25
C GLY A 57 -4.15 8.94 10.19
N PHE A 58 -4.79 9.18 9.04
CA PHE A 58 -6.23 8.91 8.85
C PHE A 58 -6.58 7.47 9.16
N GLY A 59 -5.73 6.51 8.79
CA GLY A 59 -5.91 5.11 9.14
C GLY A 59 -6.01 4.88 10.65
N GLN A 60 -5.17 5.55 11.44
CA GLN A 60 -5.22 5.47 12.90
C GLN A 60 -6.49 6.14 13.47
N GLY A 61 -6.93 7.23 12.83
CA GLY A 61 -8.21 7.89 13.15
C GLY A 61 -9.39 6.93 12.97
N ILE A 62 -9.46 6.22 11.84
CA ILE A 62 -10.51 5.22 11.59
C ILE A 62 -10.50 4.16 12.69
N ILE A 63 -9.33 3.58 13.00
CA ILE A 63 -9.20 2.56 14.04
C ILE A 63 -9.72 3.08 15.39
N LYS A 64 -9.30 4.28 15.80
CA LYS A 64 -9.69 4.89 17.08
C LYS A 64 -11.20 5.13 17.15
N PHE A 65 -11.77 5.79 16.16
CA PHE A 65 -13.17 6.18 16.21
C PHE A 65 -14.12 5.00 16.00
N VAL A 66 -13.82 4.09 15.07
CA VAL A 66 -14.64 2.89 14.84
C VAL A 66 -14.64 2.02 16.11
N SER A 67 -13.49 1.76 16.74
CA SER A 67 -13.44 0.96 17.99
C SER A 67 -14.17 1.64 19.15
N HIS A 68 -14.14 2.97 19.21
CA HIS A 68 -14.85 3.73 20.25
C HIS A 68 -16.38 3.58 20.12
N TYR A 69 -16.92 3.72 18.91
CA TYR A 69 -18.36 3.62 18.69
C TYR A 69 -18.84 2.16 18.64
N GLU A 70 -18.00 1.21 18.26
CA GLU A 70 -18.29 -0.23 18.40
C GLU A 70 -18.54 -0.62 19.83
N ALA A 71 -17.72 -0.14 20.78
CA ALA A 71 -17.91 -0.38 22.21
C ALA A 71 -19.25 0.18 22.76
N ARG A 72 -19.89 1.10 22.02
CA ARG A 72 -21.19 1.71 22.35
C ARG A 72 -22.35 1.15 21.51
N ASN A 73 -22.09 0.20 20.62
CA ASN A 73 -23.04 -0.32 19.64
C ASN A 73 -23.68 0.77 18.73
N ASP A 74 -22.97 1.88 18.50
CA ASP A 74 -23.44 2.99 17.66
C ASP A 74 -23.02 2.80 16.20
N TYR A 75 -23.69 1.87 15.53
CA TYR A 75 -23.41 1.54 14.13
C TYR A 75 -23.68 2.69 13.16
N LYS A 76 -24.55 3.63 13.53
CA LYS A 76 -24.83 4.82 12.73
C LYS A 76 -23.57 5.70 12.64
N ARG A 77 -22.95 5.98 13.78
CA ARG A 77 -21.69 6.75 13.83
C ARG A 77 -20.54 6.03 13.14
N ILE A 78 -20.44 4.71 13.28
CA ILE A 78 -19.44 3.92 12.57
C ILE A 78 -19.58 4.12 11.07
N ASN A 79 -20.81 4.02 10.53
CA ASN A 79 -21.06 4.19 9.10
C ASN A 79 -20.74 5.61 8.62
N GLU A 80 -21.09 6.64 9.41
CA GLU A 80 -20.72 8.04 9.13
C GLU A 80 -19.20 8.21 9.03
N ILE A 81 -18.43 7.62 9.96
CA ILE A 81 -16.96 7.69 9.96
C ILE A 81 -16.37 7.00 8.74
N ILE A 82 -16.85 5.79 8.42
CA ILE A 82 -16.37 5.02 7.27
C ILE A 82 -16.64 5.79 5.97
N ASN A 83 -17.85 6.32 5.78
CA ASN A 83 -18.21 7.06 4.57
C ASN A 83 -17.41 8.38 4.45
N THR A 84 -17.25 9.11 5.55
CA THR A 84 -16.45 10.34 5.56
C THR A 84 -14.98 10.06 5.25
N SER A 85 -14.41 9.03 5.86
CA SER A 85 -13.03 8.62 5.62
C SER A 85 -12.83 8.14 4.19
N LEU A 86 -13.79 7.38 3.64
CA LEU A 86 -13.76 6.92 2.26
C LEU A 86 -13.79 8.11 1.28
N PHE A 87 -14.66 9.09 1.52
CA PHE A 87 -14.74 10.30 0.70
C PHE A 87 -13.43 11.07 0.72
N ILE A 88 -12.86 11.31 1.90
CA ILE A 88 -11.55 11.99 2.04
C ILE A 88 -10.46 11.20 1.31
N ASN A 89 -10.39 9.88 1.48
CA ASN A 89 -9.40 9.04 0.83
C ASN A 89 -9.55 9.01 -0.70
N ILE A 90 -10.78 9.05 -1.22
CA ILE A 90 -11.02 9.19 -2.66
C ILE A 90 -10.49 10.53 -3.17
N VAL A 91 -10.80 11.63 -2.50
CA VAL A 91 -10.32 12.97 -2.89
C VAL A 91 -8.79 13.03 -2.86
N MET A 92 -8.18 12.59 -1.77
CA MET A 92 -6.71 12.55 -1.63
C MET A 92 -6.07 11.60 -2.65
N GLY A 93 -6.69 10.47 -2.92
CA GLY A 93 -6.24 9.52 -3.92
C GLY A 93 -6.27 10.09 -5.33
N VAL A 94 -7.35 10.79 -5.70
CA VAL A 94 -7.49 11.47 -7.01
C VAL A 94 -6.44 12.58 -7.16
N VAL A 95 -6.27 13.41 -6.14
CA VAL A 95 -5.25 14.48 -6.15
C VAL A 95 -3.85 13.88 -6.30
N GLY A 96 -3.51 12.87 -5.50
CA GLY A 96 -2.21 12.21 -5.58
C GLY A 96 -1.99 11.49 -6.93
N PHE A 97 -3.02 10.83 -7.45
CA PHE A 97 -2.99 10.24 -8.79
C PHE A 97 -2.59 11.26 -9.86
N PHE A 98 -3.28 12.39 -9.92
CA PHE A 98 -2.98 13.42 -10.91
C PHE A 98 -1.60 14.04 -10.73
N ILE A 99 -1.18 14.28 -9.48
CA ILE A 99 0.17 14.79 -9.21
C ILE A 99 1.23 13.86 -9.77
N ILE A 100 1.16 12.55 -9.46
CA ILE A 100 2.17 11.58 -9.93
C ILE A 100 2.08 11.41 -11.43
N PHE A 101 0.87 11.25 -11.97
CA PHE A 101 0.62 10.98 -13.39
C PHE A 101 1.14 12.11 -14.27
N LEU A 102 0.82 13.36 -13.94
CA LEU A 102 1.25 14.53 -14.68
C LEU A 102 2.73 14.86 -14.47
N SER A 103 3.29 14.47 -13.33
CA SER A 103 4.71 14.71 -13.02
C SER A 103 5.61 13.54 -13.44
N SER A 104 5.11 12.51 -14.10
CA SER A 104 5.89 11.29 -14.42
C SER A 104 7.15 11.59 -15.22
N ASP A 105 7.07 12.49 -16.24
CA ASP A 105 8.20 12.94 -17.04
C ASP A 105 9.22 13.72 -16.19
N PHE A 106 8.74 14.65 -15.38
CA PHE A 106 9.57 15.46 -14.48
C PHE A 106 10.28 14.60 -13.45
N LEU A 107 9.58 13.61 -12.88
CA LEU A 107 10.15 12.63 -11.96
C LEU A 107 11.28 11.84 -12.63
N SER A 108 11.04 11.32 -13.84
CA SER A 108 12.01 10.53 -14.59
C SER A 108 13.24 11.33 -14.98
N LEU A 109 13.05 12.53 -15.55
CA LEU A 109 14.13 13.34 -16.13
C LEU A 109 14.89 14.15 -15.09
N ARG A 110 14.17 14.84 -14.20
CA ARG A 110 14.75 15.85 -13.31
C ARG A 110 15.08 15.32 -11.93
N ILE A 111 14.21 14.54 -11.32
CA ILE A 111 14.39 14.06 -9.95
C ILE A 111 15.28 12.82 -9.95
N PHE A 112 14.90 11.77 -10.67
CA PHE A 112 15.61 10.50 -10.66
C PHE A 112 16.72 10.40 -11.71
N LYS A 113 16.77 11.36 -12.68
CA LYS A 113 17.81 11.43 -13.73
C LYS A 113 18.00 10.10 -14.44
N VAL A 114 16.90 9.45 -14.81
CA VAL A 114 16.91 8.17 -15.51
C VAL A 114 17.57 8.34 -16.87
N LYS A 115 18.38 7.36 -17.31
CA LYS A 115 19.04 7.37 -18.61
C LYS A 115 18.00 7.46 -19.74
N VAL A 116 18.33 8.16 -20.82
CA VAL A 116 17.43 8.41 -21.97
C VAL A 116 16.84 7.13 -22.52
N GLU A 117 17.62 6.06 -22.57
CA GLU A 117 17.22 4.73 -23.03
C GLU A 117 16.03 4.15 -22.23
N TYR A 118 15.91 4.47 -20.94
CA TYR A 118 14.89 3.94 -20.04
C TYR A 118 13.80 4.95 -19.67
N LEU A 119 13.77 6.14 -20.28
CA LEU A 119 12.80 7.19 -19.93
C LEU A 119 11.36 6.73 -20.13
N SER A 120 11.03 6.19 -21.30
CA SER A 120 9.67 5.71 -21.61
C SER A 120 9.21 4.63 -20.64
N LEU A 121 10.13 3.74 -20.24
CA LEU A 121 9.85 2.69 -19.27
C LEU A 121 9.57 3.28 -17.87
N SER A 122 10.39 4.23 -17.44
CA SER A 122 10.23 4.87 -16.13
C SER A 122 8.96 5.71 -16.03
N GLU A 123 8.62 6.46 -17.08
CA GLU A 123 7.36 7.21 -17.16
C GLU A 123 6.15 6.28 -17.05
N THR A 124 6.18 5.18 -17.81
CA THR A 124 5.12 4.17 -17.74
C THR A 124 5.01 3.56 -16.36
N ALA A 125 6.14 3.22 -15.73
CA ALA A 125 6.19 2.70 -14.38
C ALA A 125 5.57 3.70 -13.37
N PHE A 126 5.89 5.00 -13.45
CA PHE A 126 5.31 6.01 -12.55
C PHE A 126 3.82 6.25 -12.81
N LYS A 127 3.36 6.18 -14.06
CA LYS A 127 1.93 6.21 -14.39
C LYS A 127 1.18 5.02 -13.78
N ILE A 128 1.77 3.82 -13.81
CA ILE A 128 1.20 2.64 -13.12
C ILE A 128 1.19 2.84 -11.61
N VAL A 129 2.27 3.38 -11.04
CA VAL A 129 2.36 3.72 -9.61
C VAL A 129 1.27 4.70 -9.20
N SER A 130 0.91 5.68 -10.03
CA SER A 130 -0.17 6.63 -9.72
C SER A 130 -1.52 5.94 -9.54
N VAL A 131 -1.84 4.96 -10.39
CA VAL A 131 -3.04 4.11 -10.24
C VAL A 131 -2.95 3.28 -8.97
N GLY A 132 -1.80 2.64 -8.74
CA GLY A 132 -1.55 1.86 -7.52
C GLY A 132 -1.69 2.69 -6.24
N PHE A 133 -1.23 3.93 -6.24
CA PHE A 133 -1.40 4.87 -5.12
C PHE A 133 -2.87 5.16 -4.84
N PHE A 134 -3.66 5.51 -5.88
CA PHE A 134 -5.10 5.74 -5.73
C PHE A 134 -5.80 4.53 -5.11
N LEU A 135 -5.56 3.35 -5.66
CA LEU A 135 -6.17 2.12 -5.15
C LEU A 135 -5.73 1.80 -3.71
N ASN A 136 -4.47 2.05 -3.38
CA ASN A 136 -3.92 1.82 -2.05
C ASN A 136 -4.58 2.71 -1.00
N ILE A 137 -4.68 4.03 -1.25
CA ILE A 137 -5.24 4.98 -0.29
C ILE A 137 -6.75 4.74 -0.08
N VAL A 138 -7.50 4.40 -1.13
CA VAL A 138 -8.93 4.04 -1.00
C VAL A 138 -9.10 2.73 -0.23
N SER A 139 -8.29 1.72 -0.54
CA SER A 139 -8.32 0.42 0.12
C SER A 139 -7.92 0.49 1.60
N SER A 140 -7.14 1.50 2.00
CA SER A 140 -6.72 1.68 3.40
C SER A 140 -7.90 1.84 4.35
N THR A 141 -8.97 2.51 3.91
CA THR A 141 -10.22 2.64 4.69
C THR A 141 -10.76 1.26 5.08
N PHE A 142 -10.90 0.37 4.11
CA PHE A 142 -11.44 -0.98 4.34
C PHE A 142 -10.47 -1.88 5.13
N SER A 143 -9.17 -1.71 4.93
CA SER A 143 -8.15 -2.48 5.64
C SER A 143 -8.07 -2.13 7.13
N ASN A 144 -8.46 -0.92 7.52
CA ASN A 144 -8.43 -0.47 8.91
C ASN A 144 -9.67 -0.90 9.71
N ILE A 145 -10.80 -1.21 9.06
CA ILE A 145 -12.03 -1.66 9.75
C ILE A 145 -11.80 -2.96 10.55
N PRO A 146 -11.26 -4.06 9.99
CA PRO A 146 -10.99 -5.26 10.77
C PRO A 146 -10.03 -5.02 11.94
N ARG A 147 -9.06 -4.11 11.77
CA ARG A 147 -8.13 -3.73 12.85
C ARG A 147 -8.85 -2.99 13.98
N ALA A 148 -9.78 -2.09 13.65
CA ALA A 148 -10.62 -1.40 14.62
C ALA A 148 -11.48 -2.36 15.43
N LEU A 149 -11.97 -3.43 14.79
CA LEU A 149 -12.77 -4.50 15.41
C LEU A 149 -11.89 -5.59 16.08
N GLN A 150 -10.59 -5.37 16.22
CA GLN A 150 -9.61 -6.32 16.77
C GLN A 150 -9.56 -7.67 16.03
N ARG A 151 -10.02 -7.70 14.77
CA ARG A 151 -10.01 -8.85 13.86
C ARG A 151 -8.74 -8.86 12.99
N TYR A 152 -7.58 -8.83 13.65
CA TYR A 152 -6.27 -8.87 12.98
C TYR A 152 -6.07 -10.14 12.15
N ASP A 153 -6.71 -11.24 12.53
CA ASP A 153 -6.73 -12.51 11.79
C ASP A 153 -7.23 -12.32 10.35
N ILE A 154 -8.27 -11.52 10.15
CA ILE A 154 -8.82 -11.21 8.82
C ILE A 154 -7.88 -10.28 8.06
N SER A 155 -7.44 -9.19 8.69
CA SER A 155 -6.57 -8.18 8.05
C SER A 155 -5.28 -8.81 7.53
N VAL A 156 -4.60 -9.61 8.35
CA VAL A 156 -3.33 -10.28 7.98
C VAL A 156 -3.52 -11.32 6.88
N LYS A 157 -4.60 -12.11 6.94
CA LYS A 157 -4.90 -13.09 5.88
C LYS A 157 -5.10 -12.44 4.52
N ILE A 158 -5.93 -11.39 4.46
CA ILE A 158 -6.19 -10.67 3.21
C ILE A 158 -4.89 -10.07 2.67
N GLN A 159 -4.12 -9.41 3.53
CA GLN A 159 -2.88 -8.76 3.15
C GLN A 159 -1.83 -9.77 2.62
N ASN A 160 -1.69 -10.92 3.28
CA ASN A 160 -0.78 -11.98 2.83
C ASN A 160 -1.22 -12.63 1.52
N ILE A 161 -2.53 -12.82 1.29
CA ILE A 161 -3.05 -13.36 0.02
C ILE A 161 -2.73 -12.38 -1.12
N ILE A 162 -3.04 -11.09 -0.96
CA ILE A 162 -2.76 -10.07 -1.97
C ILE A 162 -1.26 -10.02 -2.27
N TRP A 163 -0.44 -10.01 -1.24
CA TRP A 163 1.01 -9.98 -1.39
C TRP A 163 1.54 -11.24 -2.09
N PHE A 164 1.07 -12.42 -1.73
CA PHE A 164 1.43 -13.68 -2.38
C PHE A 164 1.05 -13.70 -3.86
N CYS A 165 -0.16 -13.24 -4.21
CA CYS A 165 -0.59 -13.11 -5.60
C CYS A 165 0.31 -12.12 -6.38
N SER A 166 0.71 -11.00 -5.77
CA SER A 166 1.59 -10.03 -6.42
C SER A 166 2.99 -10.59 -6.68
N VAL A 167 3.54 -11.38 -5.74
CA VAL A 167 4.84 -12.05 -5.92
C VAL A 167 4.77 -13.08 -7.04
N ILE A 168 3.73 -13.92 -7.08
CA ILE A 168 3.55 -14.88 -8.17
C ILE A 168 3.47 -14.16 -9.51
N SER A 169 2.68 -13.08 -9.60
CA SER A 169 2.57 -12.28 -10.81
C SER A 169 3.94 -11.73 -11.25
N SER A 170 4.75 -11.24 -10.32
CA SER A 170 6.08 -10.67 -10.63
C SER A 170 7.13 -11.71 -11.01
N VAL A 171 6.92 -12.98 -10.69
CA VAL A 171 7.84 -14.09 -11.03
C VAL A 171 7.47 -14.71 -12.38
N ILE A 172 6.18 -14.72 -12.73
CA ILE A 172 5.68 -15.30 -14.00
C ILE A 172 5.91 -14.34 -15.18
N LEU A 173 5.78 -13.03 -14.97
CA LEU A 173 6.03 -12.00 -15.98
C LEU A 173 7.54 -11.76 -16.19
#